data_35d734a2b8677e8b1fe3257a5c43146e
#
_entry.id   35d734a2b8677e8b1fe3257a5c43146e
#
_cell.length_a   1.000
_cell.length_b   1.000
_cell.length_c   1.000
_cell.angle_alpha   90.00
_cell.angle_beta   90.00
_cell.angle_gamma   90.00
#
_symmetry.space_group_name_H-M   'P 1'
#
loop_
_entity.id
_entity.type
_entity.pdbx_description
1 polymer ?
#
loop_
_entity_poly.entity_id
_entity_poly.type
_entity_poly.pdbx_seq_one_letter_code
_entity_poly.pdbx_strand_id
1 'polypeptide(L)'
;AANLGFPAVAVSLAHGPEPAWRTAAAVSGSIVEWVGAVGAVNQPIVLNVNVPNLALRWLRGVRIGTVATAGITQAGFVPAAGGHLQIEMTSPGMPPAPGTDTGLVSAGYVAVTELQGIRGHHDTRLGPLPAQIEDAIQRTFHCVSS
;
A
#
# COMPACT_ATOMS: atom_id res chain seq x y z
N ALA A 1 -11.90 5.04 0.20
CA ALA A 1 -12.67 4.60 1.37
C ALA A 1 -12.31 5.45 2.60
N ALA A 2 -11.06 5.47 3.05
CA ALA A 2 -10.63 6.19 4.26
C ALA A 2 -11.11 7.64 4.32
N ASN A 3 -10.93 8.40 3.23
CA ASN A 3 -11.31 9.83 3.17
C ASN A 3 -12.83 10.04 3.15
N LEU A 4 -13.60 9.01 2.85
CA LEU A 4 -15.07 9.04 2.81
C LEU A 4 -15.71 8.45 4.08
N GLY A 5 -14.89 8.04 5.05
CA GLY A 5 -15.38 7.48 6.31
C GLY A 5 -15.94 6.06 6.21
N PHE A 6 -15.57 5.29 5.18
CA PHE A 6 -15.99 3.90 5.04
C PHE A 6 -14.89 2.93 5.47
N PRO A 7 -15.23 1.84 6.19
CA PRO A 7 -14.30 0.75 6.40
C PRO A 7 -13.91 0.11 5.06
N ALA A 8 -12.68 -0.33 4.94
CA ALA A 8 -12.19 -0.96 3.72
C ALA A 8 -11.07 -1.96 4.01
N VAL A 9 -10.99 -2.98 3.17
CA VAL A 9 -9.92 -3.97 3.19
C VAL A 9 -9.34 -4.09 1.79
N ALA A 10 -8.04 -3.83 1.67
CA ALA A 10 -7.27 -4.14 0.47
C ALA A 10 -6.49 -5.43 0.72
N VAL A 11 -6.63 -6.43 -0.15
CA VAL A 11 -5.92 -7.70 -0.01
C VAL A 11 -5.01 -7.92 -1.20
N SER A 12 -3.75 -8.21 -0.92
CA SER A 12 -2.73 -8.56 -1.90
C SER A 12 -2.17 -9.96 -1.62
N LEU A 13 -2.07 -10.79 -2.65
CA LEU A 13 -1.37 -12.07 -2.60
C LEU A 13 0.05 -11.89 -3.12
N ALA A 14 1.05 -12.37 -2.38
CA ALA A 14 2.42 -12.31 -2.80
C ALA A 14 2.62 -13.07 -4.12
N HIS A 15 3.53 -12.54 -4.95
CA HIS A 15 3.83 -13.14 -6.25
C HIS A 15 4.43 -14.54 -6.12
N GLY A 16 4.11 -15.42 -7.06
CA GLY A 16 4.66 -16.77 -7.16
C GLY A 16 4.13 -17.50 -8.40
N PRO A 17 4.75 -18.61 -8.81
CA PRO A 17 4.42 -19.32 -10.04
C PRO A 17 3.00 -19.88 -10.03
N GLU A 18 2.52 -20.35 -8.89
CA GLU A 18 1.16 -20.87 -8.69
C GLU A 18 0.48 -20.08 -7.58
N PRO A 19 -0.42 -19.14 -7.93
CA PRO A 19 -1.06 -18.28 -6.94
C PRO A 19 -2.00 -19.06 -6.02
N ALA A 20 -1.79 -18.96 -4.71
CA ALA A 20 -2.59 -19.60 -3.68
C ALA A 20 -3.92 -18.86 -3.43
N TRP A 21 -4.76 -18.70 -4.46
CA TRP A 21 -6.03 -17.97 -4.41
C TRP A 21 -6.98 -18.43 -3.31
N ARG A 22 -7.02 -19.74 -3.03
CA ARG A 22 -7.85 -20.30 -1.95
C ARG A 22 -7.43 -19.78 -0.58
N THR A 23 -6.12 -19.62 -0.36
CA THR A 23 -5.58 -19.06 0.87
C THR A 23 -5.95 -17.58 0.99
N ALA A 24 -5.74 -16.80 -0.08
CA ALA A 24 -6.11 -15.39 -0.10
C ALA A 24 -7.62 -15.21 0.16
N ALA A 25 -8.48 -16.01 -0.46
CA ALA A 25 -9.92 -15.96 -0.28
C ALA A 25 -10.34 -16.29 1.18
N ALA A 26 -9.76 -17.33 1.78
CA ALA A 26 -10.04 -17.71 3.16
C ALA A 26 -9.63 -16.59 4.14
N VAL A 27 -8.43 -16.05 3.97
CA VAL A 27 -7.94 -14.92 4.78
C VAL A 27 -8.83 -13.69 4.60
N SER A 28 -9.19 -13.36 3.36
CA SER A 28 -10.08 -12.22 3.07
C SER A 28 -11.43 -12.35 3.77
N GLY A 29 -12.05 -13.54 3.69
CA GLY A 29 -13.33 -13.80 4.34
C GLY A 29 -13.28 -13.54 5.85
N SER A 30 -12.27 -14.10 6.53
CA SER A 30 -12.08 -13.91 7.97
C SER A 30 -11.82 -12.44 8.36
N ILE A 31 -11.04 -11.72 7.56
CA ILE A 31 -10.75 -10.29 7.83
C ILE A 31 -12.00 -9.44 7.62
N VAL A 32 -12.78 -9.68 6.55
CA VAL A 32 -14.02 -8.93 6.27
C VAL A 32 -15.06 -9.19 7.36
N GLU A 33 -15.21 -10.43 7.81
CA GLU A 33 -16.09 -10.79 8.93
C GLU A 33 -15.68 -10.05 10.21
N TRP A 34 -14.39 -10.03 10.53
CA TRP A 34 -13.87 -9.31 11.69
C TRP A 34 -14.10 -7.79 11.57
N VAL A 35 -13.82 -7.18 10.42
CA VAL A 35 -14.08 -5.74 10.19
C VAL A 35 -15.55 -5.42 10.30
N GLY A 36 -16.44 -6.30 9.80
CA GLY A 36 -17.89 -6.13 9.94
C GLY A 36 -18.36 -6.17 11.39
N ALA A 37 -17.75 -7.01 12.22
CA ALA A 37 -18.08 -7.10 13.64
C ALA A 37 -17.55 -5.92 14.47
N VAL A 38 -16.34 -5.42 14.15
CA VAL A 38 -15.66 -4.36 14.91
C VAL A 38 -15.91 -2.96 14.33
N GLY A 39 -16.08 -2.86 13.02
CA GLY A 39 -16.17 -1.60 12.29
C GLY A 39 -17.41 -0.74 12.56
N ALA A 40 -18.37 -1.24 13.34
CA ALA A 40 -19.52 -0.47 13.79
C ALA A 40 -19.18 0.47 14.98
N VAL A 41 -17.97 0.44 15.50
CA VAL A 41 -17.57 1.15 16.71
C VAL A 41 -16.61 2.30 16.37
N ASN A 42 -17.17 3.47 16.13
CA ASN A 42 -16.58 4.82 16.26
C ASN A 42 -15.59 5.35 15.22
N GLN A 43 -14.88 4.57 14.42
CA GLN A 43 -14.04 5.09 13.31
C GLN A 43 -13.90 4.08 12.17
N PRO A 44 -13.86 4.54 10.91
CA PRO A 44 -13.70 3.65 9.77
C PRO A 44 -12.29 3.04 9.76
N ILE A 45 -12.22 1.73 9.85
CA ILE A 45 -10.97 0.97 9.78
C ILE A 45 -10.64 0.71 8.31
N VAL A 46 -9.43 1.07 7.89
CA VAL A 46 -8.90 0.71 6.56
C VAL A 46 -7.68 -0.19 6.75
N LEU A 47 -7.76 -1.39 6.21
CA LEU A 47 -6.70 -2.38 6.34
C LEU A 47 -6.04 -2.68 5.00
N ASN A 48 -4.72 -2.75 5.01
CA ASN A 48 -3.91 -3.38 3.97
C ASN A 48 -3.50 -4.77 4.46
N VAL A 49 -3.90 -5.80 3.73
CA VAL A 49 -3.64 -7.20 4.09
C VAL A 49 -2.77 -7.82 3.00
N ASN A 50 -1.57 -8.25 3.37
CA ASN A 50 -0.66 -8.93 2.49
C ASN A 50 -0.56 -10.40 2.87
N VAL A 51 -0.90 -11.29 1.94
CA VAL A 51 -0.98 -12.74 2.14
C VAL A 51 0.22 -13.40 1.47
N PRO A 52 1.00 -14.25 2.17
CA PRO A 52 2.04 -15.06 1.56
C PRO A 52 1.46 -16.01 0.51
N ASN A 53 2.21 -16.25 -0.57
CA ASN A 53 1.81 -17.22 -1.58
C ASN A 53 2.08 -18.66 -1.10
N LEU A 54 1.36 -19.09 -0.09
CA LEU A 54 1.47 -20.39 0.57
C LEU A 54 0.10 -21.05 0.70
N ALA A 55 0.07 -22.37 0.75
CA ALA A 55 -1.15 -23.08 1.14
C ALA A 55 -1.52 -22.73 2.59
N LEU A 56 -2.81 -22.67 2.90
CA LEU A 56 -3.35 -22.21 4.20
C LEU A 56 -2.67 -22.90 5.40
N ARG A 57 -2.41 -24.21 5.29
CA ARG A 57 -1.73 -25.01 6.34
C ARG A 57 -0.27 -24.61 6.62
N TRP A 58 0.34 -23.85 5.70
CA TRP A 58 1.72 -23.40 5.83
C TRP A 58 1.85 -21.96 6.29
N LEU A 59 0.73 -21.27 6.45
CA LEU A 59 0.74 -19.95 7.06
C LEU A 59 1.14 -20.06 8.54
N ARG A 60 2.04 -19.19 8.95
CA ARG A 60 2.51 -19.13 10.34
C ARG A 60 1.59 -18.34 11.27
N GLY A 61 0.50 -17.79 10.74
CA GLY A 61 -0.48 -16.98 11.44
C GLY A 61 -0.58 -15.57 10.87
N VAL A 62 -1.24 -14.68 11.64
CA VAL A 62 -1.49 -13.29 11.28
C VAL A 62 -0.69 -12.38 12.21
N ARG A 63 -0.10 -11.31 11.68
CA ARG A 63 0.66 -10.32 12.44
C ARG A 63 0.31 -8.90 12.00
N ILE A 64 0.28 -7.99 12.95
CA ILE A 64 0.22 -6.56 12.66
C ILE A 64 1.62 -6.09 12.28
N GLY A 65 1.71 -5.36 11.17
CA GLY A 65 2.95 -4.80 10.65
C GLY A 65 2.83 -3.34 10.30
N THR A 66 3.95 -2.76 9.93
CA THR A 66 4.02 -1.42 9.35
C THR A 66 4.25 -1.52 7.84
N VAL A 67 3.88 -0.48 7.10
CA VAL A 67 4.17 -0.41 5.66
C VAL A 67 5.68 -0.34 5.47
N ALA A 68 6.21 -1.22 4.63
CA ALA A 68 7.62 -1.18 4.25
C ALA A 68 7.91 0.03 3.37
N THR A 69 9.09 0.60 3.51
CA THR A 69 9.55 1.71 2.65
C THR A 69 9.93 1.23 1.24
N ALA A 70 10.17 -0.08 1.07
CA ALA A 70 10.43 -0.72 -0.21
C ALA A 70 9.68 -2.05 -0.29
N GLY A 71 9.08 -2.35 -1.45
CA GLY A 71 8.45 -3.65 -1.72
C GLY A 71 9.48 -4.77 -1.86
N ILE A 72 9.00 -6.01 -1.78
CA ILE A 72 9.81 -7.22 -2.06
C ILE A 72 10.31 -7.20 -3.52
N THR A 73 9.55 -6.58 -4.40
CA THR A 73 9.81 -6.50 -5.83
C THR A 73 9.64 -5.07 -6.29
N GLN A 74 10.56 -4.60 -7.09
CA GLN A 74 10.50 -3.30 -7.77
C GLN A 74 10.25 -3.53 -9.26
N ALA A 75 9.32 -2.75 -9.82
CA ALA A 75 9.09 -2.74 -11.26
C ALA A 75 10.01 -1.70 -11.91
N GLY A 76 10.84 -2.13 -12.83
CA GLY A 76 11.63 -1.28 -13.72
C GLY A 76 11.09 -1.34 -15.13
N PHE A 77 11.43 -0.35 -15.97
CA PHE A 77 11.13 -0.36 -17.39
C PHE A 77 12.43 -0.50 -18.16
N VAL A 78 12.50 -1.51 -19.01
CA VAL A 78 13.66 -1.72 -19.89
C VAL A 78 13.22 -1.62 -21.36
N PRO A 79 14.05 -1.02 -22.22
CA PRO A 79 13.76 -1.00 -23.65
C PRO A 79 13.68 -2.41 -24.22
N ALA A 80 12.64 -2.68 -25.02
CA ALA A 80 12.45 -3.92 -25.75
C ALA A 80 12.47 -3.67 -27.27
N ALA A 81 12.54 -4.74 -28.06
CA ALA A 81 12.54 -4.63 -29.52
C ALA A 81 11.27 -3.92 -30.04
N GLY A 82 11.39 -3.19 -31.13
CA GLY A 82 10.27 -2.47 -31.75
C GLY A 82 9.83 -1.21 -31.03
N GLY A 83 10.66 -0.63 -30.17
CA GLY A 83 10.36 0.64 -29.45
C GLY A 83 9.40 0.46 -28.28
N HIS A 84 9.13 -0.77 -27.86
CA HIS A 84 8.33 -1.07 -26.69
C HIS A 84 9.14 -0.97 -25.40
N LEU A 85 8.44 -0.74 -24.28
CA LEU A 85 8.99 -0.88 -22.92
C LEU A 85 8.49 -2.19 -22.32
N GLN A 86 9.41 -2.98 -21.82
CA GLN A 86 9.08 -4.18 -21.03
C GLN A 86 9.21 -3.86 -19.55
N ILE A 87 8.24 -4.37 -18.77
CA ILE A 87 8.32 -4.30 -17.31
C ILE A 87 9.23 -5.44 -16.84
N GLU A 88 10.28 -5.09 -16.14
CA GLU A 88 11.15 -6.03 -15.45
C GLU A 88 10.94 -5.93 -13.95
N MET A 89 10.68 -7.07 -13.32
CA MET A 89 10.48 -7.17 -11.88
C MET A 89 11.80 -7.60 -11.23
N THR A 90 12.40 -6.71 -10.46
CA THR A 90 13.67 -6.95 -9.78
C THR A 90 13.48 -7.00 -8.28
N SER A 91 14.26 -7.85 -7.62
CA SER A 91 14.36 -7.84 -6.16
C SER A 91 15.42 -6.83 -5.73
N PRO A 92 15.16 -5.97 -4.75
CA PRO A 92 16.11 -4.94 -4.31
C PRO A 92 17.39 -5.50 -3.65
N GLY A 93 17.54 -6.82 -3.55
CA GLY A 93 18.74 -7.48 -3.03
C GLY A 93 18.94 -7.34 -1.51
N MET A 94 18.16 -6.54 -0.85
CA MET A 94 18.20 -6.43 0.63
C MET A 94 17.04 -7.23 1.24
N PRO A 95 17.28 -7.94 2.35
CA PRO A 95 16.21 -8.63 3.06
C PRO A 95 15.19 -7.59 3.58
N PRO A 96 13.88 -7.90 3.50
CA PRO A 96 12.85 -7.03 4.05
C PRO A 96 13.05 -6.81 5.55
N ALA A 97 12.81 -5.57 6.01
CA ALA A 97 12.95 -5.24 7.42
C ALA A 97 11.96 -6.03 8.29
N PRO A 98 12.40 -6.60 9.41
CA PRO A 98 11.50 -7.28 10.35
C PRO A 98 10.37 -6.37 10.83
N GLY A 99 9.17 -6.93 11.00
CA GLY A 99 8.01 -6.19 11.48
C GLY A 99 7.29 -5.33 10.41
N THR A 100 7.85 -5.22 9.22
CA THR A 100 7.15 -4.62 8.08
C THR A 100 6.24 -5.65 7.39
N ASP A 101 5.26 -5.20 6.63
CA ASP A 101 4.37 -6.04 5.84
C ASP A 101 5.16 -6.99 4.93
N THR A 102 6.15 -6.50 4.19
CA THR A 102 7.02 -7.31 3.34
C THR A 102 7.86 -8.30 4.14
N GLY A 103 8.40 -7.89 5.30
CA GLY A 103 9.18 -8.76 6.18
C GLY A 103 8.33 -9.89 6.77
N LEU A 104 7.11 -9.58 7.19
CA LEU A 104 6.16 -10.56 7.72
C LEU A 104 5.74 -11.58 6.64
N VAL A 105 5.39 -11.10 5.44
CA VAL A 105 5.04 -11.97 4.31
C VAL A 105 6.19 -12.89 3.94
N SER A 106 7.42 -12.37 3.86
CA SER A 106 8.62 -13.19 3.59
C SER A 106 8.86 -14.24 4.67
N ALA A 107 8.47 -13.97 5.92
CA ALA A 107 8.55 -14.91 7.02
C ALA A 107 7.35 -15.89 7.09
N GLY A 108 6.39 -15.82 6.16
CA GLY A 108 5.23 -16.72 6.08
C GLY A 108 4.03 -16.30 6.93
N TYR A 109 3.98 -15.07 7.41
CA TYR A 109 2.83 -14.53 8.12
C TYR A 109 1.95 -13.69 7.19
N VAL A 110 0.64 -13.75 7.40
CA VAL A 110 -0.27 -12.73 6.87
C VAL A 110 0.04 -11.43 7.60
N ALA A 111 0.37 -10.40 6.85
CA ALA A 111 0.61 -9.07 7.41
C ALA A 111 -0.64 -8.21 7.30
N VAL A 112 -1.08 -7.65 8.41
CA VAL A 112 -2.20 -6.70 8.48
C VAL A 112 -1.65 -5.35 8.91
N THR A 113 -1.89 -4.33 8.11
CA THR A 113 -1.46 -2.96 8.40
C THR A 113 -2.67 -2.04 8.39
N GLU A 114 -2.89 -1.31 9.46
CA GLU A 114 -3.90 -0.26 9.49
C GLU A 114 -3.40 0.96 8.72
N LEU A 115 -4.22 1.43 7.79
CA LEU A 115 -3.92 2.62 7.00
C LEU A 115 -4.76 3.79 7.51
N GLN A 116 -4.11 4.90 7.75
CA GLN A 116 -4.79 6.17 8.01
C GLN A 116 -4.97 6.91 6.69
N GLY A 117 -6.13 7.55 6.54
CA GLY A 117 -6.40 8.40 5.37
C GLY A 117 -5.41 9.56 5.27
N ILE A 118 -5.18 10.03 4.04
CA ILE A 118 -4.41 11.25 3.81
C ILE A 118 -5.21 12.40 4.43
N ARG A 119 -4.66 12.99 5.47
CA ARG A 119 -5.19 14.20 6.10
C ARG A 119 -4.26 15.34 5.75
N GLY A 120 -4.85 16.49 5.35
CA GLY A 120 -4.08 17.72 5.24
C GLY A 120 -3.54 18.10 6.62
N HIS A 121 -2.25 18.19 6.75
CA HIS A 121 -1.61 18.72 7.96
C HIS A 121 -1.61 20.24 7.89
N HIS A 122 -2.25 20.88 8.85
CA HIS A 122 -2.14 22.32 9.03
C HIS A 122 -0.81 22.75 9.67
N ASP A 123 -0.07 21.80 10.22
CA ASP A 123 1.24 22.07 10.78
C ASP A 123 2.28 22.05 9.64
N THR A 124 2.51 23.23 9.14
CA THR A 124 3.27 23.45 7.94
C THR A 124 4.78 23.38 8.19
N ARG A 125 5.37 22.21 7.99
CA ARG A 125 6.81 22.14 7.76
C ARG A 125 7.25 22.92 6.52
N LEU A 126 6.28 23.38 5.71
CA LEU A 126 6.53 24.13 4.49
C LEU A 126 6.72 25.64 4.75
N GLY A 127 6.39 26.12 5.95
CA GLY A 127 6.41 27.56 6.22
C GLY A 127 5.45 28.37 5.34
N PRO A 128 5.54 29.69 5.31
CA PRO A 128 4.80 30.50 4.35
C PRO A 128 5.23 30.15 2.93
N LEU A 129 4.27 30.12 2.02
CA LEU A 129 4.52 29.81 0.61
C LEU A 129 5.65 30.72 0.12
N PRO A 130 6.76 30.19 -0.43
CA PRO A 130 7.85 31.05 -0.87
C PRO A 130 7.35 32.11 -1.85
N ALA A 131 7.71 33.36 -1.65
CA ALA A 131 7.28 34.51 -2.44
C ALA A 131 7.47 34.28 -3.96
N GLN A 132 8.47 33.51 -4.33
CA GLN A 132 8.74 33.10 -5.72
C GLN A 132 7.61 32.27 -6.33
N ILE A 133 6.94 31.41 -5.54
CA ILE A 133 5.78 30.62 -6.00
C ILE A 133 4.54 31.50 -6.10
N GLU A 134 4.34 32.39 -5.13
CA GLU A 134 3.27 33.37 -5.17
C GLU A 134 3.37 34.25 -6.42
N ASP A 135 4.54 34.81 -6.71
CA ASP A 135 4.82 35.58 -7.90
C ASP A 135 4.63 34.80 -9.20
N ALA A 136 5.01 33.51 -9.23
CA ALA A 136 4.79 32.65 -10.40
C ALA A 136 3.30 32.42 -10.67
N ILE A 137 2.52 32.19 -9.64
CA ILE A 137 1.06 32.04 -9.73
C ILE A 137 0.42 33.33 -10.23
N GLN A 138 0.77 34.48 -9.67
CA GLN A 138 0.25 35.78 -10.05
C GLN A 138 0.53 36.10 -11.53
N ARG A 139 1.75 35.86 -12.03
CA ARG A 139 2.08 36.04 -13.44
C ARG A 139 1.25 35.17 -14.38
N THR A 140 0.93 33.94 -13.97
CA THR A 140 0.11 33.02 -14.77
C THR A 140 -1.33 33.54 -14.90
N PHE A 141 -1.91 34.09 -13.84
CA PHE A 141 -3.25 34.66 -13.88
C PHE A 141 -3.35 35.92 -14.73
N HIS A 142 -2.33 36.77 -14.77
CA HIS A 142 -2.32 37.99 -15.60
C HIS A 142 -2.16 37.68 -17.09
N CYS A 143 -1.52 36.57 -17.45
CA CYS A 143 -1.33 36.19 -18.85
C CYS A 143 -2.59 35.59 -19.50
N VAL A 144 -3.55 35.13 -18.70
CA VAL A 144 -4.82 34.54 -19.19
C VAL A 144 -5.93 35.60 -19.36
N SER A 145 -5.72 36.81 -18.86
CA SER A 145 -6.70 37.90 -18.88
C SER A 145 -6.41 38.96 -19.96
N SER A 146 -5.42 38.72 -20.82
CA SER A 146 -5.06 39.56 -21.99
C SER A 146 -5.38 38.83 -23.28
#